data_e64316babb26d0e3ac171dcf7b1d7be3
#
_entry.id   e64316babb26d0e3ac171dcf7b1d7be3
#
_cell.length_a   1.000
_cell.length_b   1.000
_cell.length_c   1.000
_cell.angle_alpha   90.00
_cell.angle_beta   90.00
_cell.angle_gamma   90.00
#
_symmetry.space_group_name_H-M   'P 1'
#
loop_
_entity.id
_entity.type
_entity.pdbx_description
1 polymer ?
#
loop_
_entity_poly.entity_id
_entity_poly.type
_entity_poly.pdbx_seq_one_letter_code
_entity_poly.pdbx_strand_id
1 'polypeptide(L)'
;MKLTKKLTIITVGILLLGCSLNGIAANKHKRIKRKNPVISYRKKAIVSQKFNCGKKQYVVNYITNDKVQLVDVVSNTKFQLDQVISASGSRYSNGEIEIHIKGNEALLNRDGKDISCNLVK
;
A
#
# COMPACT_ATOMS: atom_id res chain seq x y z
N MET A 1 53.71 -10.01 -39.65
CA MET A 1 53.67 -10.39 -39.26
C MET A 1 53.76 -10.47 -38.01
N LYS A 2 53.90 -10.56 -37.80
CA LYS A 2 54.05 -10.67 -36.91
C LYS A 2 53.73 -10.10 -35.85
N LEU A 3 53.57 -9.73 -35.63
CA LEU A 3 53.27 -9.26 -34.70
C LEU A 3 52.48 -9.30 -33.87
N THR A 4 52.01 -9.34 -33.93
CA THR A 4 51.12 -9.46 -33.40
C THR A 4 50.99 -9.95 -32.19
N LYS A 5 51.25 -10.42 -32.16
CA LYS A 5 51.25 -10.99 -31.25
C LYS A 5 51.28 -10.62 -30.05
N LYS A 6 51.62 -10.28 -29.84
CA LYS A 6 51.87 -10.01 -28.79
C LYS A 6 51.06 -9.57 -27.92
N LEU A 7 50.66 -9.15 -28.08
CA LEU A 7 49.94 -8.57 -27.35
C LEU A 7 49.19 -9.14 -26.43
N THR A 8 48.77 -9.58 -26.64
CA THR A 8 48.03 -10.19 -25.99
C THR A 8 48.21 -10.47 -24.70
N ILE A 9 48.95 -10.74 -24.66
CA ILE A 9 49.27 -11.11 -23.55
C ILE A 9 48.80 -10.51 -22.53
N ILE A 10 49.14 -9.68 -22.62
CA ILE A 10 48.90 -8.98 -21.71
C ILE A 10 47.79 -9.08 -20.99
N THR A 11 47.20 -9.01 -21.49
CA THR A 11 46.15 -8.90 -20.90
C THR A 11 45.94 -9.59 -19.84
N VAL A 12 46.15 -10.21 -19.99
CA VAL A 12 45.98 -10.98 -19.09
C VAL A 12 46.09 -10.63 -17.85
N GLY A 13 46.99 -10.39 -17.80
CA GLY A 13 47.30 -10.28 -16.59
C GLY A 13 46.38 -9.61 -15.84
N ILE A 14 46.24 -8.98 -16.24
CA ILE A 14 45.58 -8.21 -15.61
C ILE A 14 44.56 -8.57 -14.86
N LEU A 15 44.30 -8.94 -15.34
CA LEU A 15 43.27 -9.10 -14.77
C LEU A 15 43.28 -9.52 -13.60
N LEU A 16 43.79 -9.89 -13.50
CA LEU A 16 43.82 -10.39 -12.47
C LEU A 16 43.68 -9.80 -11.42
N LEU A 17 44.09 -9.26 -11.50
CA LEU A 17 44.15 -8.70 -10.52
C LEU A 17 43.20 -8.34 -9.94
N GLY A 18 42.93 -8.08 -10.46
CA GLY A 18 42.15 -7.49 -10.05
C GLY A 18 41.29 -7.95 -9.27
N CYS A 19 41.25 -8.39 -9.55
CA CYS A 19 40.38 -8.76 -9.03
C CYS A 19 40.24 -9.00 -7.80
N SER A 20 40.80 -9.05 -7.69
CA SER A 20 40.73 -9.34 -6.75
C SER A 20 40.37 -8.91 -5.64
N LEU A 21 40.61 -8.71 -5.69
CA LEU A 21 40.35 -8.48 -4.80
C LEU A 21 39.63 -8.19 -4.09
N ASN A 22 39.52 -8.25 -4.18
CA ASN A 22 38.91 -8.01 -3.70
C ASN A 22 38.14 -8.00 -3.02
N GLY A 23 37.99 -8.05 -3.11
CA GLY A 23 37.26 -8.11 -2.72
C GLY A 23 36.82 -8.16 -1.77
N ILE A 24 36.92 -8.24 -1.77
CA ILE A 24 36.71 -8.41 -1.04
C ILE A 24 36.20 -8.11 0.00
N ALA A 25 36.50 -7.87 0.12
CA ALA A 25 36.24 -7.63 1.00
C ALA A 25 35.28 -7.32 1.62
N ALA A 26 35.27 -7.05 1.42
CA ALA A 26 34.54 -6.63 1.86
C ALA A 26 33.59 -6.84 2.48
N ASN A 27 33.48 -7.08 2.25
CA ASN A 27 32.80 -7.49 2.61
C ASN A 27 32.30 -7.68 3.67
N LYS A 28 32.63 -7.56 3.78
CA LYS A 28 32.51 -7.87 4.83
C LYS A 28 31.75 -7.20 5.60
N HIS A 29 31.41 -6.61 5.36
CA HIS A 29 30.69 -5.99 5.95
C HIS A 29 29.68 -6.56 6.55
N LYS A 30 29.88 -6.92 7.02
CA LYS A 30 29.36 -7.27 7.70
C LYS A 30 28.45 -6.77 8.17
N ARG A 31 28.02 -6.81 8.03
CA ARG A 31 27.04 -6.79 8.39
C ARG A 31 26.72 -6.53 9.58
N ILE A 32 26.57 -5.65 9.64
CA ILE A 32 25.93 -5.20 10.72
C ILE A 32 24.57 -5.66 10.61
N LYS A 33 24.34 -6.64 11.25
CA LYS A 33 23.03 -6.98 11.53
C LYS A 33 22.52 -5.93 12.43
N ARG A 34 22.16 -4.89 11.84
CA ARG A 34 21.26 -4.08 12.54
C ARG A 34 20.03 -4.91 12.65
N LYS A 35 19.90 -5.51 13.75
CA LYS A 35 18.61 -5.94 14.15
C LYS A 35 17.81 -4.68 14.18
N ASN A 36 17.27 -4.40 13.04
CA ASN A 36 16.18 -3.45 13.05
C ASN A 36 15.24 -3.98 14.07
N PRO A 37 14.91 -3.20 15.06
CA PRO A 37 13.85 -3.61 15.93
C PRO A 37 12.70 -3.93 14.99
N VAL A 38 12.34 -5.16 14.99
CA VAL A 38 11.11 -5.52 14.33
C VAL A 38 10.07 -4.77 15.10
N ILE A 39 9.76 -3.63 14.58
CA ILE A 39 8.56 -2.97 15.02
C ILE A 39 7.49 -3.92 14.55
N SER A 40 7.11 -4.78 15.45
CA SER A 40 5.94 -5.57 15.20
C SER A 40 4.80 -4.57 15.16
N TYR A 41 4.48 -4.14 13.99
CA TYR A 41 3.23 -3.46 13.80
C TYR A 41 2.17 -4.47 14.18
N ARG A 42 1.72 -4.39 15.40
CA ARG A 42 0.47 -5.02 15.74
C ARG A 42 -0.49 -4.50 14.69
N LYS A 43 -0.88 -5.37 13.81
CA LYS A 43 -1.97 -5.05 12.92
C LYS A 43 -3.13 -4.71 13.83
N LYS A 44 -3.34 -3.43 14.03
CA LYS A 44 -4.51 -2.96 14.73
C LYS A 44 -5.67 -3.55 13.97
N ALA A 45 -6.48 -4.33 14.67
CA ALA A 45 -7.64 -4.93 14.03
C ALA A 45 -8.46 -3.80 13.39
N ILE A 46 -8.63 -3.89 12.08
CA ILE A 46 -9.40 -2.90 11.36
C ILE A 46 -10.86 -3.22 11.61
N VAL A 47 -11.58 -2.24 12.14
CA VAL A 47 -13.02 -2.37 12.31
C VAL A 47 -13.64 -2.17 10.94
N SER A 48 -14.53 -3.07 10.58
CA SER A 48 -15.20 -3.03 9.29
C SER A 48 -16.71 -3.11 9.46
N GLN A 49 -17.42 -2.38 8.62
CA GLN A 49 -18.87 -2.45 8.55
C GLN A 49 -19.27 -2.69 7.11
N LYS A 50 -20.23 -3.56 6.91
CA LYS A 50 -20.74 -3.86 5.57
C LYS A 50 -22.13 -3.27 5.42
N PHE A 51 -22.35 -2.61 4.30
CA PHE A 51 -23.62 -1.97 3.99
C PHE A 51 -24.19 -2.51 2.68
N ASN A 52 -25.50 -2.70 2.67
CA ASN A 52 -26.25 -2.95 1.44
C ASN A 52 -26.71 -1.61 0.89
N CYS A 53 -26.24 -1.28 -0.29
CA CYS A 53 -26.52 -0.02 -0.97
C CYS A 53 -27.23 -0.32 -2.30
N GLY A 54 -28.55 -0.47 -2.24
CA GLY A 54 -29.31 -0.88 -3.41
C GLY A 54 -28.92 -2.30 -3.82
N LYS A 55 -28.47 -2.46 -5.05
CA LYS A 55 -28.06 -3.77 -5.59
C LYS A 55 -26.63 -4.12 -5.28
N LYS A 56 -25.87 -3.23 -4.65
CA LYS A 56 -24.46 -3.41 -4.39
C LYS A 56 -24.19 -3.45 -2.90
N GLN A 57 -23.08 -4.06 -2.54
CA GLN A 57 -22.60 -4.07 -1.17
C GLN A 57 -21.28 -3.33 -1.10
N TYR A 58 -21.10 -2.59 -0.03
CA TYR A 58 -19.85 -1.88 0.25
C TYR A 58 -19.38 -2.22 1.65
N VAL A 59 -18.06 -2.29 1.80
CA VAL A 59 -17.44 -2.47 3.11
C VAL A 59 -16.72 -1.18 3.45
N VAL A 60 -16.94 -0.69 4.65
CA VAL A 60 -16.22 0.46 5.20
C VAL A 60 -15.20 -0.05 6.19
N ASN A 61 -13.93 0.11 5.86
CA ASN A 61 -12.83 -0.24 6.74
C ASN A 61 -12.33 1.02 7.42
N TYR A 62 -12.41 1.06 8.73
CA TYR A 62 -11.95 2.22 9.51
C TYR A 62 -10.44 2.12 9.72
N ILE A 63 -9.69 2.91 8.97
CA ILE A 63 -8.22 2.89 9.00
C ILE A 63 -7.71 3.70 10.18
N THR A 64 -8.19 4.92 10.30
CA THR A 64 -7.91 5.83 11.41
C THR A 64 -9.20 6.51 11.84
N ASN A 65 -9.11 7.43 12.79
CA ASN A 65 -10.29 8.15 13.25
C ASN A 65 -10.89 9.03 12.14
N ASP A 66 -10.08 9.43 11.20
CA ASP A 66 -10.49 10.37 10.15
C ASP A 66 -10.34 9.81 8.74
N LYS A 67 -10.01 8.53 8.60
CA LYS A 67 -9.82 7.93 7.29
C LYS A 67 -10.48 6.56 7.21
N VAL A 68 -11.21 6.34 6.13
CA VAL A 68 -11.81 5.04 5.86
C VAL A 68 -11.46 4.58 4.45
N GLN A 69 -11.49 3.29 4.26
CA GLN A 69 -11.40 2.69 2.93
C GLN A 69 -12.75 2.09 2.61
N LEU A 70 -13.37 2.57 1.56
CA LEU A 70 -14.63 2.05 1.07
C LEU A 70 -14.36 1.05 -0.04
N VAL A 71 -14.89 -0.15 0.09
CA VAL A 71 -14.64 -1.23 -0.86
C VAL A 71 -15.95 -1.64 -1.52
N ASP A 72 -15.99 -1.56 -2.85
CA ASP A 72 -17.09 -2.15 -3.63
C ASP A 72 -16.86 -3.66 -3.66
N VAL A 73 -17.76 -4.43 -3.06
CA VAL A 73 -17.57 -5.86 -2.88
C VAL A 73 -17.53 -6.61 -4.22
N VAL A 74 -18.31 -6.17 -5.19
CA VAL A 74 -18.40 -6.85 -6.48
C VAL A 74 -17.16 -6.62 -7.33
N SER A 75 -16.77 -5.35 -7.49
CA SER A 75 -15.61 -5.00 -8.32
C SER A 75 -14.30 -5.04 -7.56
N ASN A 76 -14.37 -5.14 -6.22
CA ASN A 76 -13.21 -5.06 -5.35
C ASN A 76 -12.45 -3.73 -5.51
N THR A 77 -13.13 -2.69 -5.95
CA THR A 77 -12.56 -1.36 -6.08
C THR A 77 -12.50 -0.71 -4.71
N LYS A 78 -11.37 -0.12 -4.40
CA LYS A 78 -11.12 0.50 -3.09
C LYS A 78 -11.02 2.01 -3.25
N PHE A 79 -11.75 2.71 -2.42
CA PHE A 79 -11.75 4.17 -2.39
C PHE A 79 -11.25 4.64 -1.04
N GLN A 80 -10.28 5.52 -1.04
CA GLN A 80 -9.78 6.12 0.20
C GLN A 80 -10.56 7.41 0.43
N LEU A 81 -11.19 7.53 1.59
CA LEU A 81 -12.02 8.68 1.92
C LEU A 81 -11.52 9.31 3.20
N ASP A 82 -11.59 10.62 3.25
CA ASP A 82 -11.24 11.41 4.42
C ASP A 82 -12.50 11.93 5.09
N GLN A 83 -12.46 12.03 6.41
CA GLN A 83 -13.59 12.56 7.15
C GLN A 83 -13.81 14.03 6.82
N VAL A 84 -15.05 14.37 6.60
CA VAL A 84 -15.46 15.75 6.36
C VAL A 84 -16.46 16.16 7.43
N ILE A 85 -16.68 17.48 7.55
CA ILE A 85 -17.56 18.01 8.57
C ILE A 85 -18.98 17.51 8.35
N SER A 86 -19.61 17.08 9.44
CA SER A 86 -20.99 16.62 9.43
C SER A 86 -21.71 17.09 10.67
N ALA A 87 -22.95 17.51 10.53
CA ALA A 87 -23.77 17.93 11.65
C ALA A 87 -24.14 16.76 12.55
N SER A 88 -24.25 15.57 11.98
CA SER A 88 -24.56 14.35 12.73
C SER A 88 -23.98 13.14 11.98
N GLY A 89 -23.69 12.08 12.71
CA GLY A 89 -23.09 10.91 12.11
C GLY A 89 -21.66 11.16 11.64
N SER A 90 -21.16 10.31 10.78
CA SER A 90 -19.83 10.39 10.24
C SER A 90 -19.89 10.46 8.72
N ARG A 91 -19.20 11.40 8.16
CA ARG A 91 -19.19 11.63 6.71
C ARG A 91 -17.77 11.58 6.20
N TYR A 92 -17.59 10.82 5.15
CA TYR A 92 -16.26 10.61 4.53
C TYR A 92 -16.37 10.83 3.02
N SER A 93 -15.41 11.51 2.44
CA SER A 93 -15.44 11.86 1.02
C SER A 93 -14.04 11.95 0.43
N ASN A 94 -13.95 11.72 -0.88
CA ASN A 94 -12.73 12.00 -1.65
C ASN A 94 -13.01 12.97 -2.81
N GLY A 95 -14.22 13.57 -2.84
CA GLY A 95 -14.63 14.47 -3.90
C GLY A 95 -15.43 13.79 -5.00
N GLU A 96 -15.26 12.49 -5.19
CA GLU A 96 -15.99 11.73 -6.21
C GLU A 96 -17.07 10.88 -5.58
N ILE A 97 -16.76 10.28 -4.44
CA ILE A 97 -17.68 9.43 -3.74
C ILE A 97 -17.71 9.85 -2.29
N GLU A 98 -18.87 9.80 -1.71
CA GLU A 98 -19.09 10.21 -0.34
C GLU A 98 -20.00 9.21 0.36
N ILE A 99 -19.71 8.89 1.60
CA ILE A 99 -20.58 8.07 2.42
C ILE A 99 -20.84 8.79 3.74
N HIS A 100 -22.11 8.90 4.08
CA HIS A 100 -22.57 9.51 5.32
C HIS A 100 -23.20 8.42 6.17
N ILE A 101 -22.54 8.03 7.23
CA ILE A 101 -22.95 6.93 8.10
C ILE A 101 -23.64 7.46 9.35
N LYS A 102 -24.80 6.94 9.64
CA LYS A 102 -25.57 7.37 10.79
C LYS A 102 -26.21 6.13 11.42
N GLY A 103 -25.58 5.60 12.45
CA GLY A 103 -26.04 4.38 13.10
C GLY A 103 -25.99 3.19 12.14
N ASN A 104 -27.13 2.57 11.93
CA ASN A 104 -27.24 1.40 11.06
C ASN A 104 -27.58 1.77 9.62
N GLU A 105 -27.64 3.05 9.33
CA GLU A 105 -27.96 3.55 8.01
C GLU A 105 -26.80 4.34 7.44
N ALA A 106 -26.73 4.39 6.13
CA ALA A 106 -25.77 5.24 5.46
C ALA A 106 -26.36 5.76 4.15
N LEU A 107 -25.86 6.91 3.74
CA LEU A 107 -26.22 7.48 2.44
C LEU A 107 -24.93 7.52 1.62
N LEU A 108 -24.93 6.82 0.50
CA LEU A 108 -23.80 6.79 -0.41
C LEU A 108 -24.08 7.69 -1.60
N ASN A 109 -23.23 8.67 -1.82
CA ASN A 109 -23.32 9.50 -3.02
C ASN A 109 -22.20 9.08 -3.97
N ARG A 110 -22.58 8.65 -5.14
CA ARG A 110 -21.63 8.25 -6.17
C ARG A 110 -22.18 8.71 -7.52
N ASP A 111 -21.33 9.39 -8.28
CA ASP A 111 -21.69 9.93 -9.60
C ASP A 111 -22.93 10.84 -9.54
N GLY A 112 -23.04 11.60 -8.44
CA GLY A 112 -24.16 12.53 -8.25
C GLY A 112 -25.45 11.87 -7.85
N LYS A 113 -25.44 10.56 -7.56
CA LYS A 113 -26.64 9.82 -7.15
C LYS A 113 -26.53 9.41 -5.70
N ASP A 114 -27.60 9.65 -4.97
CA ASP A 114 -27.72 9.24 -3.57
C ASP A 114 -28.37 7.86 -3.49
N ILE A 115 -27.71 6.98 -2.78
CA ILE A 115 -28.17 5.60 -2.59
C ILE A 115 -28.28 5.35 -1.10
N SER A 116 -29.46 4.95 -0.65
CA SER A 116 -29.68 4.58 0.74
C SER A 116 -29.05 3.22 1.02
N CYS A 117 -28.34 3.13 2.14
CA CYS A 117 -27.65 1.93 2.55
C CYS A 117 -28.09 1.51 3.94
N ASN A 118 -28.08 0.21 4.17
CA ASN A 118 -28.40 -0.37 5.47
C ASN A 118 -27.28 -1.31 5.90
N LEU A 119 -26.94 -1.25 7.18
CA LEU A 119 -25.94 -2.10 7.76
C LEU A 119 -26.36 -3.57 7.68
N VAL A 120 -25.45 -4.41 7.21
CA VAL A 120 -25.67 -5.86 7.16
C VAL A 120 -25.39 -6.41 8.55
N LYS A 121 -26.35 -7.11 9.09
CA LYS A 121 -26.22 -7.76 10.40
C LYS A 121 -25.79 -9.20 10.27
#